data_05b98a7f1dbb614c7fbfe789227742d8
#
_entry.id   05b98a7f1dbb614c7fbfe789227742d8
#
_cell.length_a   1.000
_cell.length_b   1.000
_cell.length_c   1.000
_cell.angle_alpha   90.00
_cell.angle_beta   90.00
_cell.angle_gamma   90.00
#
_symmetry.space_group_name_H-M   'P 1'
#
loop_
_entity.id
_entity.type
_entity.pdbx_description
1 polymer ?
#
loop_
_entity_poly.entity_id
_entity_poly.type
_entity_poly.pdbx_seq_one_letter_code
_entity_poly.pdbx_strand_id
1 'polypeptide(L)'
;MAGNVHQLRPKPADTEKVTINLGYVDLGHIDLMVQEGFYSNRTDFIRTAIRNQLERHADVVKQSTVRKRLDLGLRNYSRQDLEAARAAGEMLHIQVLGLAIIAADVTPELARAAIASVVVLGALHASPVVKAALADRMP
;
A
#
# COMPACT_ATOMS: atom_id res chain seq x y z
N MET A 1 -14.58 0.62 -32.02
CA MET A 1 -13.42 -0.19 -32.24
C MET A 1 -13.09 -1.07 -31.08
N ALA A 2 -12.91 -2.29 -31.38
CA ALA A 2 -12.61 -3.30 -30.39
C ALA A 2 -11.34 -3.01 -29.58
N GLY A 3 -10.41 -2.27 -30.17
CA GLY A 3 -9.17 -1.94 -29.49
C GLY A 3 -9.32 -1.16 -28.19
N ASN A 4 -10.46 -0.55 -27.97
CA ASN A 4 -10.67 0.24 -26.76
C ASN A 4 -10.99 -0.60 -25.52
N VAL A 5 -11.38 -1.84 -25.72
CA VAL A 5 -11.84 -2.68 -24.63
C VAL A 5 -10.71 -2.96 -23.63
N HIS A 6 -9.51 -3.18 -24.12
CA HIS A 6 -8.38 -3.47 -23.26
C HIS A 6 -7.99 -2.27 -22.36
N GLN A 7 -8.36 -1.06 -22.76
CA GLN A 7 -8.10 0.14 -21.95
C GLN A 7 -8.92 0.15 -20.67
N LEU A 8 -9.99 -0.60 -20.64
CA LEU A 8 -10.82 -0.73 -19.43
C LEU A 8 -10.24 -1.72 -18.44
N ARG A 9 -9.17 -2.41 -18.81
CA ARG A 9 -8.52 -3.33 -17.90
C ARG A 9 -7.77 -2.50 -16.86
N PRO A 10 -8.20 -2.52 -15.58
CA PRO A 10 -7.56 -1.72 -14.56
C PRO A 10 -6.14 -2.23 -14.28
N LYS A 11 -5.19 -1.34 -14.23
CA LYS A 11 -3.90 -1.64 -13.61
C LYS A 11 -4.10 -1.66 -12.10
N PRO A 12 -3.30 -2.46 -11.36
CA PRO A 12 -3.26 -2.31 -9.91
C PRO A 12 -3.02 -0.84 -9.59
N ALA A 13 -3.89 -0.26 -8.79
CA ALA A 13 -3.75 1.14 -8.44
C ALA A 13 -2.52 1.34 -7.55
N ASP A 14 -1.69 2.33 -7.90
CA ASP A 14 -0.57 2.74 -7.06
C ASP A 14 -1.03 3.61 -5.89
N THR A 15 -2.30 3.97 -5.88
CA THR A 15 -2.91 4.83 -4.87
C THR A 15 -4.20 4.21 -4.37
N GLU A 16 -4.58 4.56 -3.16
CA GLU A 16 -5.82 4.14 -2.54
C GLU A 16 -6.65 5.37 -2.21
N LYS A 17 -7.96 5.28 -2.43
CA LYS A 17 -8.87 6.35 -2.09
C LYS A 17 -9.13 6.35 -0.60
N VAL A 18 -8.91 7.50 0.04
CA VAL A 18 -9.23 7.72 1.45
C VAL A 18 -10.27 8.82 1.53
N THR A 19 -11.34 8.58 2.28
CA THR A 19 -12.42 9.55 2.48
C THR A 19 -12.38 10.05 3.91
N ILE A 20 -12.37 11.37 4.06
CA ILE A 20 -12.43 12.03 5.37
C ILE A 20 -13.49 13.10 5.35
N ASN A 21 -14.07 13.38 6.52
CA ASN A 21 -15.02 14.47 6.70
C ASN A 21 -14.28 15.64 7.35
N LEU A 22 -14.44 16.84 6.79
CA LEU A 22 -13.89 18.08 7.35
C LEU A 22 -15.02 19.02 7.75
N GLY A 23 -14.79 19.80 8.79
CA GLY A 23 -15.70 20.86 9.17
C GLY A 23 -15.80 21.95 8.09
N TYR A 24 -16.92 22.66 8.05
CA TYR A 24 -17.14 23.69 7.02
C TYR A 24 -16.15 24.84 7.13
N VAL A 25 -15.72 25.21 8.33
CA VAL A 25 -14.73 26.28 8.51
C VAL A 25 -13.38 25.89 7.90
N ASP A 26 -12.94 24.66 8.15
CA ASP A 26 -11.69 24.17 7.56
C ASP A 26 -11.79 24.13 6.04
N LEU A 27 -12.91 23.65 5.49
CA LEU A 27 -13.14 23.68 4.05
C LEU A 27 -13.10 25.09 3.50
N GLY A 28 -13.72 26.04 4.19
CA GLY A 28 -13.70 27.45 3.80
C GLY A 28 -12.29 28.03 3.76
N HIS A 29 -11.48 27.71 4.75
CA HIS A 29 -10.07 28.13 4.77
C HIS A 29 -9.29 27.55 3.59
N ILE A 30 -9.50 26.26 3.28
CA ILE A 30 -8.87 25.63 2.12
C ILE A 30 -9.31 26.33 0.82
N ASP A 31 -10.61 26.57 0.67
CA ASP A 31 -11.15 27.23 -0.51
C ASP A 31 -10.60 28.65 -0.67
N LEU A 32 -10.43 29.37 0.43
CA LEU A 32 -9.80 30.68 0.41
C LEU A 32 -8.37 30.60 -0.11
N MET A 33 -7.58 29.64 0.36
CA MET A 33 -6.20 29.47 -0.09
C MET A 33 -6.10 29.11 -1.57
N VAL A 34 -7.06 28.32 -2.06
CA VAL A 34 -7.17 28.03 -3.49
C VAL A 34 -7.53 29.29 -4.27
N GLN A 35 -8.51 30.05 -3.81
CA GLN A 35 -8.95 31.28 -4.45
C GLN A 35 -7.84 32.34 -4.51
N GLU A 36 -7.02 32.44 -3.48
CA GLU A 36 -5.87 33.34 -3.43
C GLU A 36 -4.68 32.85 -4.26
N GLY A 37 -4.78 31.67 -4.86
CA GLY A 37 -3.73 31.17 -5.77
C GLY A 37 -2.59 30.44 -5.14
N PHE A 38 -2.66 30.13 -3.84
CA PHE A 38 -1.59 29.37 -3.17
C PHE A 38 -1.60 27.89 -3.54
N TYR A 39 -2.76 27.35 -3.88
CA TYR A 39 -2.95 25.95 -4.26
C TYR A 39 -3.88 25.86 -5.46
N SER A 40 -3.69 24.83 -6.29
CA SER A 40 -4.46 24.67 -7.52
C SER A 40 -5.92 24.22 -7.26
N ASN A 41 -6.12 23.44 -6.20
CA ASN A 41 -7.43 22.92 -5.82
C ASN A 41 -7.35 22.34 -4.39
N ARG A 42 -8.48 21.84 -3.87
CA ARG A 42 -8.54 21.24 -2.54
C ARG A 42 -7.56 20.05 -2.40
N THR A 43 -7.50 19.20 -3.40
CA THR A 43 -6.62 18.02 -3.37
C THR A 43 -5.15 18.42 -3.26
N ASP A 44 -4.75 19.46 -3.99
CA ASP A 44 -3.38 19.98 -3.93
C ASP A 44 -3.03 20.45 -2.51
N PHE A 45 -3.94 21.22 -1.89
CA PHE A 45 -3.76 21.64 -0.49
C PHE A 45 -3.62 20.44 0.44
N ILE A 46 -4.53 19.48 0.33
CA ILE A 46 -4.57 18.31 1.22
C ILE A 46 -3.31 17.47 1.07
N ARG A 47 -2.89 17.18 -0.15
CA ARG A 47 -1.67 16.42 -0.39
C ARG A 47 -0.42 17.13 0.13
N THR A 48 -0.34 18.42 -0.06
CA THR A 48 0.78 19.22 0.46
C THR A 48 0.80 19.19 1.98
N ALA A 49 -0.36 19.34 2.61
CA ALA A 49 -0.47 19.27 4.06
C ALA A 49 -0.02 17.91 4.61
N ILE A 50 -0.41 16.82 3.94
CA ILE A 50 -0.01 15.47 4.33
C ILE A 50 1.51 15.31 4.23
N ARG A 51 2.12 15.72 3.12
CA ARG A 51 3.57 15.64 2.94
C ARG A 51 4.31 16.44 3.99
N ASN A 52 3.85 17.66 4.27
CA ASN A 52 4.47 18.50 5.28
C ASN A 52 4.40 17.87 6.67
N GLN A 53 3.25 17.28 7.01
CA GLN A 53 3.08 16.64 8.31
C GLN A 53 3.93 15.36 8.42
N LEU A 54 4.02 14.56 7.37
CA LEU A 54 4.88 13.39 7.34
C LEU A 54 6.35 13.77 7.46
N GLU A 55 6.76 14.88 6.84
CA GLU A 55 8.13 15.36 6.93
C GLU A 55 8.50 15.80 8.36
N ARG A 56 7.54 16.37 9.08
CA ARG A 56 7.77 16.70 10.52
C ARG A 56 8.10 15.46 11.35
N HIS A 57 7.61 14.31 10.95
CA HIS A 57 7.81 13.03 11.64
C HIS A 57 8.84 12.14 10.97
N ALA A 58 9.61 12.67 10.02
CA ALA A 58 10.54 11.88 9.20
C ALA A 58 11.52 11.06 10.04
N ASP A 59 12.07 11.65 11.10
CA ASP A 59 13.03 10.95 11.96
C ASP A 59 12.38 9.77 12.69
N VAL A 60 11.17 9.96 13.21
CA VAL A 60 10.43 8.90 13.90
C VAL A 60 10.10 7.78 12.93
N VAL A 61 9.64 8.11 11.71
CA VAL A 61 9.33 7.13 10.68
C VAL A 61 10.58 6.33 10.33
N LYS A 62 11.71 7.00 10.12
CA LYS A 62 12.97 6.34 9.79
C LYS A 62 13.42 5.38 10.89
N GLN A 63 13.42 5.83 12.13
CA GLN A 63 13.80 5.00 13.28
C GLN A 63 12.89 3.79 13.43
N SER A 64 11.59 3.99 13.31
CA SER A 64 10.60 2.90 13.43
C SER A 64 10.72 1.91 12.29
N THR A 65 10.98 2.37 11.07
CA THR A 65 11.18 1.52 9.89
C THR A 65 12.37 0.59 10.09
N VAL A 66 13.48 1.13 10.59
CA VAL A 66 14.69 0.33 10.86
C VAL A 66 14.43 -0.65 11.99
N ARG A 67 13.85 -0.18 13.11
CA ARG A 67 13.61 -1.01 14.29
C ARG A 67 12.69 -2.19 13.97
N LYS A 68 11.66 -1.95 13.16
CA LYS A 68 10.68 -2.96 12.78
C LYS A 68 11.09 -3.75 11.55
N ARG A 69 12.24 -3.43 10.96
CA ARG A 69 12.77 -4.10 9.76
C ARG A 69 11.76 -4.08 8.60
N LEU A 70 11.13 -2.94 8.39
CA LEU A 70 10.18 -2.76 7.31
C LEU A 70 10.91 -2.43 6.01
N ASP A 71 10.52 -3.10 4.93
CA ASP A 71 10.96 -2.75 3.58
C ASP A 71 10.14 -1.57 3.08
N LEU A 72 10.80 -0.48 2.75
CA LEU A 72 10.13 0.73 2.27
C LEU A 72 9.89 0.66 0.76
N GLY A 73 8.66 0.92 0.36
CA GLY A 73 8.27 1.06 -1.03
C GLY A 73 7.38 -0.06 -1.54
N LEU A 74 7.60 -0.47 -2.80
CA LEU A 74 6.81 -1.50 -3.44
C LEU A 74 7.58 -2.82 -3.45
N ARG A 75 6.94 -3.90 -3.00
CA ARG A 75 7.52 -5.24 -3.03
C ARG A 75 6.56 -6.21 -3.71
N ASN A 76 7.10 -6.94 -4.69
CA ASN A 76 6.37 -7.97 -5.42
C ASN A 76 6.83 -9.35 -4.97
N TYR A 77 5.87 -10.22 -4.68
CA TYR A 77 6.12 -11.63 -4.34
C TYR A 77 5.49 -12.48 -5.43
N SER A 78 6.33 -13.00 -6.33
CA SER A 78 5.88 -13.84 -7.43
C SER A 78 5.64 -15.27 -6.97
N ARG A 79 4.91 -16.03 -7.78
CA ARG A 79 4.76 -17.46 -7.57
C ARG A 79 6.10 -18.17 -7.50
N GLN A 80 7.05 -17.77 -8.36
CA GLN A 80 8.39 -18.35 -8.38
C GLN A 80 9.15 -18.06 -7.09
N ASP A 81 9.00 -16.86 -6.52
CA ASP A 81 9.62 -16.52 -5.25
C ASP A 81 9.13 -17.42 -4.13
N LEU A 82 7.83 -17.68 -4.08
CA LEU A 82 7.23 -18.52 -3.05
C LEU A 82 7.59 -20.00 -3.25
N GLU A 83 7.61 -20.46 -4.48
CA GLU A 83 8.03 -21.84 -4.79
C GLU A 83 9.49 -22.07 -4.44
N ALA A 84 10.35 -21.11 -4.71
CA ALA A 84 11.76 -21.18 -4.36
C ALA A 84 11.95 -21.23 -2.83
N ALA A 85 11.24 -20.42 -2.09
CA ALA A 85 11.29 -20.44 -0.63
C ALA A 85 10.84 -21.80 -0.08
N ARG A 86 9.71 -22.30 -0.59
CA ARG A 86 9.22 -23.62 -0.17
C ARG A 86 10.22 -24.74 -0.48
N ALA A 87 10.81 -24.73 -1.68
CA ALA A 87 11.79 -25.74 -2.08
C ALA A 87 13.03 -25.68 -1.21
N ALA A 88 13.44 -24.50 -0.76
CA ALA A 88 14.58 -24.32 0.13
C ALA A 88 14.27 -24.63 1.60
N GLY A 89 13.01 -24.92 1.93
CA GLY A 89 12.59 -25.11 3.32
C GLY A 89 12.58 -23.83 4.14
N GLU A 90 12.51 -22.69 3.47
CA GLU A 90 12.50 -21.38 4.11
C GLU A 90 11.09 -20.80 4.12
N MET A 91 10.83 -19.91 5.08
CA MET A 91 9.60 -19.18 5.15
C MET A 91 9.87 -17.69 5.06
N LEU A 92 9.05 -16.99 4.27
CA LEU A 92 9.18 -15.56 4.08
C LEU A 92 8.44 -14.79 5.17
N HIS A 93 9.04 -13.71 5.61
CA HIS A 93 8.41 -12.72 6.47
C HIS A 93 8.18 -11.46 5.65
N ILE A 94 6.93 -11.20 5.34
CA ILE A 94 6.56 -9.99 4.59
C ILE A 94 6.43 -8.85 5.59
N GLN A 95 7.30 -7.86 5.48
CA GLN A 95 7.34 -6.68 6.35
C GLN A 95 7.55 -5.46 5.48
N VAL A 96 6.46 -4.79 5.11
CA VAL A 96 6.48 -3.72 4.12
C VAL A 96 5.83 -2.45 4.64
N LEU A 97 6.49 -1.33 4.43
CA LEU A 97 5.92 0.00 4.56
C LEU A 97 5.70 0.55 3.16
N GLY A 98 4.48 0.46 2.66
CA GLY A 98 4.11 0.86 1.31
C GLY A 98 3.13 -0.12 0.68
N LEU A 99 3.52 -0.74 -0.43
CA LEU A 99 2.67 -1.66 -1.16
C LEU A 99 3.33 -3.03 -1.29
N ALA A 100 2.67 -4.05 -0.77
CA ALA A 100 3.06 -5.44 -0.98
C ALA A 100 2.08 -6.10 -1.95
N ILE A 101 2.59 -6.77 -2.96
CA ILE A 101 1.79 -7.46 -3.97
C ILE A 101 2.16 -8.93 -3.97
N ILE A 102 1.17 -9.79 -3.75
CA ILE A 102 1.30 -11.23 -3.94
C ILE A 102 0.65 -11.55 -5.28
N ALA A 103 1.40 -12.19 -6.18
CA ALA A 103 0.94 -12.43 -7.55
C ALA A 103 -0.40 -13.21 -7.58
N ALA A 104 -1.21 -12.93 -8.59
CA ALA A 104 -2.56 -13.49 -8.71
C ALA A 104 -2.57 -15.02 -8.91
N ASP A 105 -1.47 -15.58 -9.42
CA ASP A 105 -1.34 -17.02 -9.67
C ASP A 105 -0.83 -17.81 -8.45
N VAL A 106 -0.61 -17.13 -7.32
CA VAL A 106 -0.26 -17.80 -6.06
C VAL A 106 -1.50 -18.46 -5.47
N THR A 107 -1.38 -19.75 -5.14
CA THR A 107 -2.46 -20.48 -4.49
C THR A 107 -2.45 -20.28 -2.98
N PRO A 108 -3.60 -20.48 -2.29
CA PRO A 108 -3.63 -20.41 -0.83
C PRO A 108 -2.66 -21.40 -0.18
N GLU A 109 -2.53 -22.60 -0.74
CA GLU A 109 -1.65 -23.64 -0.22
C GLU A 109 -0.18 -23.21 -0.29
N LEU A 110 0.23 -22.65 -1.43
CA LEU A 110 1.59 -22.14 -1.61
C LEU A 110 1.86 -20.96 -0.66
N ALA A 111 0.91 -20.06 -0.52
CA ALA A 111 1.04 -18.92 0.38
C ALA A 111 1.28 -19.40 1.82
N ARG A 112 0.50 -20.34 2.31
CA ARG A 112 0.68 -20.86 3.66
C ARG A 112 1.99 -21.64 3.81
N ALA A 113 2.45 -22.31 2.78
CA ALA A 113 3.69 -23.08 2.81
C ALA A 113 4.94 -22.20 2.82
N ALA A 114 4.86 -20.99 2.25
CA ALA A 114 6.03 -20.15 2.01
C ALA A 114 6.04 -18.86 2.83
N ILE A 115 4.91 -18.41 3.39
CA ILE A 115 4.81 -17.12 4.10
C ILE A 115 4.50 -17.39 5.58
N ALA A 116 5.43 -17.01 6.44
CA ALA A 116 5.29 -17.18 7.89
C ALA A 116 4.51 -16.03 8.54
N SER A 117 4.70 -14.81 8.07
CA SER A 117 4.06 -13.64 8.66
C SER A 117 3.89 -12.54 7.62
N VAL A 118 2.88 -11.69 7.82
CA VAL A 118 2.59 -10.56 6.95
C VAL A 118 2.34 -9.34 7.82
N VAL A 119 3.22 -8.34 7.71
CA VAL A 119 3.07 -7.03 8.33
C VAL A 119 3.18 -6.01 7.22
N VAL A 120 2.07 -5.37 6.86
CA VAL A 120 2.03 -4.37 5.81
C VAL A 120 1.37 -3.11 6.35
N LEU A 121 2.11 -2.01 6.31
CA LEU A 121 1.59 -0.68 6.56
C LEU A 121 1.46 0.01 5.21
N GLY A 122 0.24 0.30 4.81
CA GLY A 122 -0.11 0.77 3.49
C GLY A 122 -1.14 -0.16 2.87
N ALA A 123 -0.78 -0.87 1.81
CA ALA A 123 -1.71 -1.75 1.13
C ALA A 123 -1.10 -3.12 0.81
N LEU A 124 -1.92 -4.15 0.96
CA LEU A 124 -1.60 -5.50 0.52
C LEU A 124 -2.55 -5.88 -0.62
N HIS A 125 -1.98 -6.13 -1.79
CA HIS A 125 -2.71 -6.64 -2.94
C HIS A 125 -2.46 -8.13 -3.08
N ALA A 126 -3.50 -8.92 -2.87
CA ALA A 126 -3.49 -10.36 -3.03
C ALA A 126 -4.91 -10.81 -3.34
N SER A 127 -5.07 -12.02 -3.86
CA SER A 127 -6.41 -12.57 -4.07
C SER A 127 -7.14 -12.73 -2.74
N PRO A 128 -8.48 -12.65 -2.74
CA PRO A 128 -9.24 -12.84 -1.50
C PRO A 128 -8.98 -14.17 -0.80
N VAL A 129 -8.76 -15.24 -1.58
CA VAL A 129 -8.49 -16.57 -1.01
C VAL A 129 -7.11 -16.64 -0.34
N VAL A 130 -6.12 -15.94 -0.91
CA VAL A 130 -4.78 -15.85 -0.30
C VAL A 130 -4.84 -14.99 0.95
N LYS A 131 -5.54 -13.87 0.94
CA LYS A 131 -5.71 -13.03 2.13
C LYS A 131 -6.39 -13.82 3.26
N ALA A 132 -7.44 -14.57 2.93
CA ALA A 132 -8.12 -15.41 3.91
C ALA A 132 -7.19 -16.48 4.48
N ALA A 133 -6.39 -17.11 3.61
CA ALA A 133 -5.44 -18.15 4.05
C ALA A 133 -4.33 -17.60 4.96
N LEU A 134 -3.99 -16.33 4.84
CA LEU A 134 -2.94 -15.70 5.64
C LEU A 134 -3.48 -14.87 6.81
N ALA A 135 -4.79 -14.84 7.02
CA ALA A 135 -5.41 -13.96 8.02
C ALA A 135 -4.85 -14.19 9.44
N ASP A 136 -4.56 -15.43 9.80
CA ASP A 136 -3.99 -15.79 11.11
C ASP A 136 -2.51 -15.42 11.25
N ARG A 137 -1.85 -15.00 10.16
CA ARG A 137 -0.44 -14.61 10.12
C ARG A 137 -0.26 -13.09 9.97
N MET A 138 -1.36 -12.38 9.95
CA MET A 138 -1.40 -10.90 9.98
C MET A 138 -1.75 -10.44 11.39
N PRO A 139 -1.10 -9.37 11.87
CA PRO A 139 -1.49 -8.78 13.16
C PRO A 139 -2.86 -8.17 13.15
#